data_d2b9b25aa98af67e743cac3c74b80f98
#
_entry.id   d2b9b25aa98af67e743cac3c74b80f98
#
_cell.length_a   1.000
_cell.length_b   1.000
_cell.length_c   1.000
_cell.angle_alpha   90.00
_cell.angle_beta   90.00
_cell.angle_gamma   90.00
#
_symmetry.space_group_name_H-M   'P 1'
#
loop_
_entity.id
_entity.type
_entity.pdbx_description
1 polymer ?
#
loop_
_entity_poly.entity_id
_entity_poly.type
_entity_poly.pdbx_seq_one_letter_code
_entity_poly.pdbx_strand_id
1 'polypeptide(L)'
;MEKVIFFGNGPLADYALAVIERECQVVFHARTREDLEEVKKIKRENPDAHGILASFGVMIRSDVLDLFEPEGILNIHPSLLPIYRGASPIESAILAGDSEFSVSVMKLVKAMDAGPVYYQATLSDLLMDKTAIYKALAETGAEWIVNNLGSLPEPKPQDEKKATFCGKLEKSMGELSPETDSAEVTFRKIVAYQGFPKPKYTFFGVKCIILEAHIARSGETAVLSIPCADGGLVAVDRLQPEGRKTMDAKSFLNGYAK
;
A
#
# COMPACT_ATOMS: atom_id res chain seq x y z
N MET A 1 8.02 -21.50 19.15
CA MET A 1 7.75 -20.22 18.45
C MET A 1 8.60 -20.25 17.20
N GLU A 2 7.95 -20.16 16.04
CA GLU A 2 8.65 -20.14 14.74
C GLU A 2 9.57 -18.94 14.64
N LYS A 3 10.74 -19.13 14.03
CA LYS A 3 11.69 -18.05 13.78
C LYS A 3 11.45 -17.44 12.42
N VAL A 4 11.56 -16.11 12.34
CA VAL A 4 11.30 -15.36 11.13
C VAL A 4 12.42 -14.36 10.84
N ILE A 5 12.84 -14.29 9.58
CA ILE A 5 13.58 -13.18 9.01
C ILE A 5 12.58 -12.37 8.20
N PHE A 6 12.31 -11.14 8.65
CA PHE A 6 11.34 -10.25 8.02
C PHE A 6 12.02 -9.25 7.10
N PHE A 7 11.42 -9.02 5.91
CA PHE A 7 11.90 -8.07 4.92
C PHE A 7 10.82 -7.02 4.67
N GLY A 8 11.11 -5.76 4.90
CA GLY A 8 10.14 -4.72 4.58
C GLY A 8 10.35 -3.40 5.27
N ASN A 9 9.68 -2.39 4.75
CA ASN A 9 9.58 -1.06 5.35
C ASN A 9 8.28 -0.37 4.88
N GLY A 10 7.87 0.65 5.65
CA GLY A 10 6.65 1.40 5.38
C GLY A 10 5.36 0.74 5.88
N PRO A 11 4.19 1.36 5.62
CA PRO A 11 2.96 1.03 6.33
C PRO A 11 2.53 -0.43 6.24
N LEU A 12 2.61 -1.05 5.06
CA LEU A 12 2.24 -2.46 4.88
C LEU A 12 3.13 -3.37 5.74
N ALA A 13 4.45 -3.10 5.72
CA ALA A 13 5.42 -3.86 6.49
C ALA A 13 5.20 -3.68 8.00
N ASP A 14 4.95 -2.45 8.44
CA ASP A 14 4.78 -2.13 9.87
C ASP A 14 3.55 -2.85 10.46
N TYR A 15 2.41 -2.87 9.73
CA TYR A 15 1.22 -3.61 10.17
C TYR A 15 1.41 -5.12 10.13
N ALA A 16 2.04 -5.66 9.09
CA ALA A 16 2.32 -7.10 9.00
C ALA A 16 3.29 -7.55 10.09
N LEU A 17 4.37 -6.80 10.33
CA LEU A 17 5.36 -7.09 11.37
C LEU A 17 4.73 -7.12 12.76
N ALA A 18 3.84 -6.18 13.07
CA ALA A 18 3.15 -6.14 14.36
C ALA A 18 2.31 -7.40 14.65
N VAL A 19 1.76 -8.06 13.62
CA VAL A 19 1.09 -9.36 13.77
C VAL A 19 2.11 -10.47 13.98
N ILE A 20 3.16 -10.51 13.14
CA ILE A 20 4.18 -11.54 13.15
C ILE A 20 4.93 -11.59 14.50
N GLU A 21 5.29 -10.42 15.08
CA GLU A 21 6.01 -10.33 16.36
C GLU A 21 5.21 -10.85 17.56
N ARG A 22 3.89 -10.98 17.46
CA ARG A 22 3.06 -11.54 18.53
C ARG A 22 3.15 -13.08 18.59
N GLU A 23 3.31 -13.72 17.44
CA GLU A 23 3.19 -15.17 17.28
C GLU A 23 4.53 -15.86 16.94
N CYS A 24 5.52 -15.09 16.44
CA CYS A 24 6.81 -15.58 15.97
C CYS A 24 7.98 -14.84 16.63
N GLN A 25 9.14 -15.49 16.64
CA GLN A 25 10.40 -14.84 17.00
C GLN A 25 11.03 -14.21 15.76
N VAL A 26 10.98 -12.90 15.62
CA VAL A 26 11.69 -12.19 14.56
C VAL A 26 13.17 -12.11 14.92
N VAL A 27 13.99 -12.93 14.27
CA VAL A 27 15.43 -13.01 14.51
C VAL A 27 16.21 -11.94 13.78
N PHE A 28 15.63 -11.39 12.69
CA PHE A 28 16.21 -10.27 11.94
C PHE A 28 15.15 -9.53 11.14
N HIS A 29 15.27 -8.20 11.04
CA HIS A 29 14.42 -7.36 10.21
C HIS A 29 15.28 -6.59 9.20
N ALA A 30 15.25 -7.05 7.94
CA ALA A 30 15.90 -6.39 6.81
C ALA A 30 15.02 -5.24 6.28
N ARG A 31 15.57 -4.04 6.20
CA ARG A 31 14.88 -2.82 5.74
C ARG A 31 15.48 -2.22 4.48
N THR A 32 16.74 -2.55 4.22
CA THR A 32 17.54 -1.96 3.15
C THR A 32 18.25 -3.03 2.31
N ARG A 33 18.87 -2.62 1.21
CA ARG A 33 19.67 -3.51 0.39
C ARG A 33 20.91 -4.01 1.13
N GLU A 34 21.50 -3.18 1.96
CA GLU A 34 22.70 -3.46 2.74
C GLU A 34 22.46 -4.59 3.75
N ASP A 35 21.25 -4.69 4.28
CA ASP A 35 20.86 -5.74 5.23
C ASP A 35 20.88 -7.14 4.62
N LEU A 36 20.85 -7.29 3.28
CA LEU A 36 20.84 -8.60 2.62
C LEU A 36 22.10 -9.44 2.88
N GLU A 37 23.23 -8.81 3.15
CA GLU A 37 24.44 -9.56 3.54
C GLU A 37 24.34 -10.11 4.97
N GLU A 38 23.73 -9.35 5.89
CA GLU A 38 23.49 -9.83 7.24
C GLU A 38 22.40 -10.93 7.26
N VAL A 39 21.39 -10.83 6.40
CA VAL A 39 20.40 -11.92 6.19
C VAL A 39 21.07 -13.24 5.91
N LYS A 40 22.08 -13.29 5.04
CA LYS A 40 22.81 -14.53 4.70
C LYS A 40 23.48 -15.15 5.92
N LYS A 41 24.04 -14.33 6.79
CA LYS A 41 24.68 -14.78 8.02
C LYS A 41 23.62 -15.28 9.01
N ILE A 42 22.61 -14.48 9.30
CA ILE A 42 21.52 -14.83 10.23
C ILE A 42 20.80 -16.11 9.80
N LYS A 43 20.54 -16.29 8.49
CA LYS A 43 19.90 -17.50 7.98
C LYS A 43 20.78 -18.75 8.15
N ARG A 44 22.10 -18.63 8.03
CA ARG A 44 23.02 -19.75 8.33
C ARG A 44 23.03 -20.10 9.81
N GLU A 45 22.94 -19.10 10.70
CA GLU A 45 22.86 -19.29 12.15
C GLU A 45 21.48 -19.81 12.59
N ASN A 46 20.43 -19.54 11.80
CA ASN A 46 19.05 -19.95 12.03
C ASN A 46 18.49 -20.63 10.78
N PRO A 47 18.93 -21.86 10.45
CA PRO A 47 18.53 -22.56 9.22
C PRO A 47 17.02 -22.86 9.17
N ASP A 48 16.37 -22.92 10.32
CA ASP A 48 14.93 -23.11 10.52
C ASP A 48 14.10 -21.82 10.34
N ALA A 49 14.72 -20.65 10.24
CA ALA A 49 13.97 -19.41 10.15
C ALA A 49 13.27 -19.25 8.78
N HIS A 50 11.99 -18.92 8.80
CA HIS A 50 11.18 -18.61 7.62
C HIS A 50 11.46 -17.18 7.11
N GLY A 51 11.37 -16.98 5.79
CA GLY A 51 11.43 -15.65 5.20
C GLY A 51 10.03 -15.08 4.98
N ILE A 52 9.75 -13.87 5.47
CA ILE A 52 8.48 -13.16 5.23
C ILE A 52 8.81 -11.77 4.71
N LEU A 53 8.13 -11.36 3.63
CA LEU A 53 8.32 -10.06 2.99
C LEU A 53 7.00 -9.29 2.88
N ALA A 54 7.06 -8.00 3.19
CA ALA A 54 6.00 -7.05 2.89
C ALA A 54 6.62 -5.70 2.52
N SER A 55 6.36 -5.21 1.30
CA SER A 55 6.79 -3.86 0.87
C SER A 55 8.29 -3.56 1.09
N PHE A 56 9.18 -4.43 0.61
CA PHE A 56 10.63 -4.25 0.79
C PHE A 56 11.25 -3.24 -0.19
N GLY A 57 10.70 -3.14 -1.41
CA GLY A 57 11.15 -2.18 -2.41
C GLY A 57 12.54 -2.44 -3.01
N VAL A 58 13.21 -3.53 -2.60
CA VAL A 58 14.53 -3.96 -3.09
C VAL A 58 14.40 -5.32 -3.74
N MET A 59 15.02 -5.47 -4.92
CA MET A 59 15.08 -6.78 -5.57
C MET A 59 16.01 -7.72 -4.80
N ILE A 60 15.47 -8.85 -4.36
CA ILE A 60 16.22 -9.91 -3.69
C ILE A 60 16.83 -10.83 -4.75
N ARG A 61 18.15 -11.01 -4.67
CA ARG A 61 18.91 -11.82 -5.64
C ARG A 61 18.80 -13.32 -5.32
N SER A 62 19.08 -14.16 -6.30
CA SER A 62 18.99 -15.63 -6.18
C SER A 62 19.81 -16.17 -5.02
N ASP A 63 21.00 -15.62 -4.75
CA ASP A 63 21.86 -16.05 -3.65
C ASP A 63 21.26 -15.87 -2.24
N VAL A 64 20.23 -15.04 -2.11
CA VAL A 64 19.42 -14.91 -0.89
C VAL A 64 18.15 -15.76 -0.99
N LEU A 65 17.46 -15.77 -2.16
CA LEU A 65 16.25 -16.56 -2.35
C LEU A 65 16.50 -18.05 -2.09
N ASP A 66 17.61 -18.59 -2.63
CA ASP A 66 17.97 -20.00 -2.52
C ASP A 66 18.20 -20.48 -1.08
N LEU A 67 18.48 -19.56 -0.15
CA LEU A 67 18.64 -19.88 1.28
C LEU A 67 17.32 -20.27 1.95
N PHE A 68 16.19 -19.91 1.37
CA PHE A 68 14.86 -20.15 1.92
C PHE A 68 14.12 -21.29 1.23
N GLU A 69 14.74 -21.97 0.26
CA GLU A 69 14.13 -23.13 -0.37
C GLU A 69 13.99 -24.31 0.61
N PRO A 70 12.95 -25.19 0.49
CA PRO A 70 11.98 -25.24 -0.62
C PRO A 70 10.76 -24.30 -0.48
N GLU A 71 10.45 -23.77 0.69
CA GLU A 71 9.28 -22.95 0.95
C GLU A 71 9.38 -21.55 0.30
N GLY A 72 10.61 -21.03 0.20
CA GLY A 72 10.89 -19.70 -0.30
C GLY A 72 10.62 -18.60 0.72
N ILE A 73 10.72 -17.35 0.29
CA ILE A 73 10.27 -16.19 1.06
C ILE A 73 8.78 -15.95 0.75
N LEU A 74 7.95 -15.90 1.79
CA LEU A 74 6.52 -15.60 1.68
C LEU A 74 6.32 -14.10 1.53
N ASN A 75 5.77 -13.67 0.41
CA ASN A 75 5.50 -12.25 0.14
C ASN A 75 4.02 -11.93 0.33
N ILE A 76 3.73 -10.96 1.20
CA ILE A 76 2.40 -10.35 1.36
C ILE A 76 2.25 -9.29 0.28
N HIS A 77 1.50 -9.62 -0.79
CA HIS A 77 1.24 -8.72 -1.90
C HIS A 77 -0.21 -8.22 -1.84
N PRO A 78 -0.44 -6.90 -1.74
CA PRO A 78 -1.77 -6.37 -1.49
C PRO A 78 -2.58 -6.21 -2.79
N SER A 79 -2.81 -7.32 -3.48
CA SER A 79 -3.73 -7.45 -4.61
C SER A 79 -4.18 -8.89 -4.81
N LEU A 80 -5.22 -9.10 -5.62
CA LEU A 80 -5.65 -10.41 -6.10
C LEU A 80 -4.77 -10.83 -7.27
N LEU A 81 -3.59 -11.38 -7.00
CA LEU A 81 -2.68 -11.85 -8.06
C LEU A 81 -3.38 -12.83 -9.03
N PRO A 82 -3.14 -12.69 -10.34
CA PRO A 82 -2.11 -11.92 -11.00
C PRO A 82 -2.47 -10.47 -11.36
N ILE A 83 -3.54 -9.92 -10.79
CA ILE A 83 -3.95 -8.54 -11.03
C ILE A 83 -3.09 -7.59 -10.17
N TYR A 84 -2.68 -6.43 -10.75
CA TYR A 84 -1.85 -5.42 -10.10
C TYR A 84 -0.50 -5.95 -9.59
N ARG A 85 0.24 -6.74 -10.38
CA ARG A 85 1.66 -6.99 -10.11
C ARG A 85 2.44 -5.69 -10.14
N GLY A 86 3.35 -5.45 -9.21
CA GLY A 86 4.22 -4.27 -9.21
C GLY A 86 4.18 -3.44 -7.95
N ALA A 87 4.55 -2.14 -8.08
CA ALA A 87 4.99 -1.34 -6.95
C ALA A 87 3.88 -0.63 -6.17
N SER A 88 2.68 -0.43 -6.75
CA SER A 88 1.60 0.35 -6.12
C SER A 88 0.21 -0.26 -6.34
N PRO A 89 -0.01 -1.53 -5.93
CA PRO A 89 -1.27 -2.22 -6.18
C PRO A 89 -2.47 -1.57 -5.49
N ILE A 90 -2.34 -1.14 -4.24
CA ILE A 90 -3.43 -0.50 -3.49
C ILE A 90 -3.83 0.83 -4.15
N GLU A 91 -2.85 1.68 -4.46
CA GLU A 91 -3.11 2.95 -5.12
C GLU A 91 -3.75 2.76 -6.49
N SER A 92 -3.31 1.74 -7.24
CA SER A 92 -3.89 1.42 -8.54
C SER A 92 -5.33 0.96 -8.44
N ALA A 93 -5.67 0.12 -7.46
CA ALA A 93 -7.04 -0.31 -7.18
C ALA A 93 -7.94 0.88 -6.79
N ILE A 94 -7.47 1.77 -5.90
CA ILE A 94 -8.20 3.00 -5.52
C ILE A 94 -8.45 3.88 -6.75
N LEU A 95 -7.43 4.11 -7.59
CA LEU A 95 -7.54 4.93 -8.80
C LEU A 95 -8.50 4.31 -9.83
N ALA A 96 -8.50 2.99 -9.97
CA ALA A 96 -9.45 2.27 -10.82
C ALA A 96 -10.90 2.36 -10.30
N GLY A 97 -11.10 2.63 -9.01
CA GLY A 97 -12.39 2.68 -8.37
C GLY A 97 -12.89 1.32 -7.93
N ASP A 98 -11.98 0.41 -7.65
CA ASP A 98 -12.33 -0.90 -7.11
C ASP A 98 -13.04 -0.74 -5.76
N SER A 99 -14.12 -1.48 -5.56
CA SER A 99 -14.90 -1.50 -4.32
C SER A 99 -14.43 -2.57 -3.35
N GLU A 100 -13.60 -3.49 -3.82
CA GLU A 100 -13.03 -4.59 -3.05
C GLU A 100 -11.50 -4.53 -3.13
N PHE A 101 -10.85 -4.86 -2.03
CA PHE A 101 -9.40 -4.92 -1.94
C PHE A 101 -8.95 -6.32 -1.55
N SER A 102 -7.86 -6.77 -2.12
CA SER A 102 -7.43 -8.15 -1.93
C SER A 102 -5.98 -8.23 -1.50
N VAL A 103 -5.63 -9.34 -0.85
CA VAL A 103 -4.26 -9.70 -0.52
C VAL A 103 -3.95 -11.09 -1.02
N SER A 104 -2.73 -11.28 -1.52
CA SER A 104 -2.17 -12.59 -1.86
C SER A 104 -0.93 -12.85 -1.02
N VAL A 105 -0.79 -14.07 -0.51
CA VAL A 105 0.47 -14.58 0.01
C VAL A 105 1.08 -15.48 -1.05
N MET A 106 2.24 -15.12 -1.56
CA MET A 106 2.90 -15.85 -2.64
C MET A 106 4.35 -16.18 -2.31
N LYS A 107 4.92 -17.19 -2.94
CA LYS A 107 6.35 -17.47 -2.94
C LYS A 107 7.07 -16.40 -3.75
N LEU A 108 8.04 -15.73 -3.16
CA LEU A 108 8.85 -14.76 -3.87
C LEU A 108 9.75 -15.46 -4.89
N VAL A 109 9.71 -14.99 -6.13
CA VAL A 109 10.54 -15.48 -7.23
C VAL A 109 11.24 -14.30 -7.91
N LYS A 110 12.16 -14.61 -8.82
CA LYS A 110 12.95 -13.60 -9.55
C LYS A 110 12.09 -12.70 -10.46
N ALA A 111 11.02 -13.25 -11.04
CA ALA A 111 10.07 -12.47 -11.85
C ALA A 111 9.12 -11.70 -10.93
N MET A 112 8.91 -10.41 -11.23
CA MET A 112 8.12 -9.51 -10.39
C MET A 112 6.71 -10.06 -10.13
N ASP A 113 6.42 -10.35 -8.86
CA ASP A 113 5.13 -10.81 -8.33
C ASP A 113 4.49 -11.98 -9.11
N ALA A 114 5.31 -12.81 -9.77
CA ALA A 114 4.88 -13.91 -10.62
C ALA A 114 4.97 -15.29 -9.96
N GLY A 115 5.37 -15.37 -8.69
CA GLY A 115 5.50 -16.63 -7.97
C GLY A 115 4.17 -17.31 -7.70
N PRO A 116 4.18 -18.61 -7.39
CA PRO A 116 2.96 -19.34 -7.06
C PRO A 116 2.34 -18.82 -5.77
N VAL A 117 1.01 -18.85 -5.70
CA VAL A 117 0.21 -18.24 -4.64
C VAL A 117 -0.24 -19.31 -3.64
N TYR A 118 0.03 -19.07 -2.37
CA TYR A 118 -0.40 -19.91 -1.25
C TYR A 118 -1.82 -19.58 -0.79
N TYR A 119 -2.16 -18.28 -0.75
CA TYR A 119 -3.40 -17.80 -0.19
C TYR A 119 -3.85 -16.51 -0.88
N GLN A 120 -5.16 -16.33 -0.94
CA GLN A 120 -5.79 -15.08 -1.39
C GLN A 120 -7.05 -14.81 -0.56
N ALA A 121 -7.24 -13.54 -0.22
CA ALA A 121 -8.48 -13.07 0.39
C ALA A 121 -8.90 -11.75 -0.25
N THR A 122 -10.21 -11.57 -0.38
CA THR A 122 -10.83 -10.33 -0.81
C THR A 122 -11.62 -9.75 0.35
N LEU A 123 -11.44 -8.47 0.61
CA LEU A 123 -12.11 -7.72 1.68
C LEU A 123 -13.07 -6.73 1.02
N SER A 124 -14.34 -6.84 1.38
CA SER A 124 -15.40 -5.89 1.02
C SER A 124 -15.66 -4.91 2.17
N ASP A 125 -16.46 -3.88 1.90
CA ASP A 125 -16.94 -2.91 2.89
C ASP A 125 -15.84 -2.13 3.62
N LEU A 126 -14.62 -2.06 3.04
CA LEU A 126 -13.59 -1.16 3.54
C LEU A 126 -13.97 0.28 3.18
N LEU A 127 -13.90 1.17 4.17
CA LEU A 127 -13.97 2.60 3.92
C LEU A 127 -12.87 2.98 2.91
N MET A 128 -13.16 3.96 2.04
CA MET A 128 -12.17 4.52 1.11
C MET A 128 -11.15 5.37 1.90
N ASP A 129 -10.43 4.70 2.77
CA ASP A 129 -9.33 5.20 3.60
C ASP A 129 -8.09 4.32 3.34
N LYS A 130 -7.09 4.92 2.71
CA LYS A 130 -5.86 4.23 2.33
C LYS A 130 -5.17 3.55 3.52
N THR A 131 -5.16 4.20 4.69
CA THR A 131 -4.52 3.65 5.89
C THR A 131 -5.26 2.41 6.40
N ALA A 132 -6.61 2.46 6.42
CA ALA A 132 -7.43 1.32 6.80
C ALA A 132 -7.25 0.14 5.83
N ILE A 133 -7.18 0.42 4.52
CA ILE A 133 -6.95 -0.59 3.48
C ILE A 133 -5.58 -1.26 3.68
N TYR A 134 -4.50 -0.47 3.85
CA TYR A 134 -3.16 -1.00 4.11
C TYR A 134 -3.13 -1.91 5.33
N LYS A 135 -3.74 -1.46 6.43
CA LYS A 135 -3.81 -2.21 7.67
C LYS A 135 -4.54 -3.53 7.50
N ALA A 136 -5.75 -3.49 6.96
CA ALA A 136 -6.58 -4.69 6.80
C ALA A 136 -5.89 -5.75 5.92
N LEU A 137 -5.30 -5.36 4.79
CA LEU A 137 -4.62 -6.29 3.89
C LEU A 137 -3.34 -6.88 4.51
N ALA A 138 -2.56 -6.04 5.20
CA ALA A 138 -1.35 -6.48 5.89
C ALA A 138 -1.65 -7.48 7.02
N GLU A 139 -2.63 -7.15 7.88
CA GLU A 139 -3.07 -8.01 8.97
C GLU A 139 -3.60 -9.34 8.44
N THR A 140 -4.50 -9.32 7.45
CA THR A 140 -5.06 -10.54 6.85
C THR A 140 -3.98 -11.46 6.28
N GLY A 141 -3.01 -10.91 5.54
CA GLY A 141 -1.90 -11.71 4.98
C GLY A 141 -0.97 -12.27 6.05
N ALA A 142 -0.63 -11.44 7.05
CA ALA A 142 0.25 -11.84 8.14
C ALA A 142 -0.39 -12.89 9.06
N GLU A 143 -1.67 -12.72 9.41
CA GLU A 143 -2.44 -13.71 10.20
C GLU A 143 -2.50 -15.07 9.51
N TRP A 144 -2.74 -15.07 8.19
CA TRP A 144 -2.70 -16.32 7.45
C TRP A 144 -1.31 -16.97 7.51
N ILE A 145 -0.23 -16.20 7.34
CA ILE A 145 1.13 -16.73 7.40
C ILE A 145 1.41 -17.35 8.76
N VAL A 146 1.21 -16.65 9.87
CA VAL A 146 1.56 -17.14 11.21
C VAL A 146 0.77 -18.39 11.59
N ASN A 147 -0.47 -18.52 11.10
CA ASN A 147 -1.31 -19.69 11.32
C ASN A 147 -0.91 -20.90 10.46
N ASN A 148 -0.09 -20.73 9.42
CA ASN A 148 0.28 -21.80 8.49
C ASN A 148 1.79 -22.06 8.42
N LEU A 149 2.64 -21.29 9.12
CA LEU A 149 4.08 -21.58 9.21
C LEU A 149 4.30 -23.01 9.71
N GLY A 150 5.22 -23.74 9.08
CA GLY A 150 5.51 -25.13 9.38
C GLY A 150 4.56 -26.16 8.73
N SER A 151 3.46 -25.72 8.10
CA SER A 151 2.54 -26.60 7.33
C SER A 151 1.86 -25.85 6.19
N LEU A 152 2.67 -25.28 5.30
CA LEU A 152 2.17 -24.54 4.14
C LEU A 152 1.45 -25.49 3.16
N PRO A 153 0.30 -25.09 2.60
CA PRO A 153 -0.35 -25.82 1.52
C PRO A 153 0.48 -25.76 0.23
N GLU A 154 0.17 -26.62 -0.73
CA GLU A 154 0.77 -26.53 -2.07
C GLU A 154 0.37 -25.22 -2.75
N PRO A 155 1.33 -24.37 -3.16
CA PRO A 155 1.00 -23.11 -3.79
C PRO A 155 0.56 -23.30 -5.25
N LYS A 156 -0.37 -22.48 -5.73
CA LYS A 156 -0.93 -22.57 -7.07
C LYS A 156 -0.23 -21.61 -8.02
N PRO A 157 0.14 -22.04 -9.24
CA PRO A 157 0.70 -21.13 -10.25
C PRO A 157 -0.34 -20.07 -10.65
N GLN A 158 0.15 -18.88 -10.97
CA GLN A 158 -0.69 -17.80 -11.47
C GLN A 158 -1.05 -18.00 -12.96
N ASP A 159 -2.23 -17.49 -13.38
CA ASP A 159 -2.62 -17.45 -14.79
C ASP A 159 -2.01 -16.22 -15.46
N GLU A 160 -0.92 -16.40 -16.18
CA GLU A 160 -0.20 -15.32 -16.86
C GLU A 160 -1.06 -14.52 -17.85
N LYS A 161 -2.12 -15.11 -18.39
CA LYS A 161 -3.03 -14.43 -19.33
C LYS A 161 -3.89 -13.36 -18.65
N LYS A 162 -4.03 -13.43 -17.34
CA LYS A 162 -4.80 -12.48 -16.52
C LYS A 162 -3.92 -11.44 -15.84
N ALA A 163 -2.59 -11.51 -16.02
CA ALA A 163 -1.68 -10.60 -15.35
C ALA A 163 -1.88 -9.15 -15.80
N THR A 164 -2.04 -8.26 -14.82
CA THR A 164 -1.99 -6.81 -15.01
C THR A 164 -0.87 -6.23 -14.16
N PHE A 165 -0.39 -5.04 -14.54
CA PHE A 165 0.78 -4.45 -13.89
C PHE A 165 0.48 -3.03 -13.41
N CYS A 166 1.05 -2.66 -12.27
CA CYS A 166 1.02 -1.31 -11.73
C CYS A 166 2.46 -0.77 -11.59
N GLY A 167 2.64 0.48 -12.02
CA GLY A 167 3.93 1.17 -11.97
C GLY A 167 4.24 1.78 -10.59
N LYS A 168 5.38 2.42 -10.49
CA LYS A 168 5.70 3.27 -9.34
C LYS A 168 4.96 4.59 -9.44
N LEU A 169 4.52 5.11 -8.30
CA LEU A 169 4.00 6.47 -8.24
C LEU A 169 5.13 7.48 -8.46
N GLU A 170 4.83 8.53 -9.20
CA GLU A 170 5.75 9.65 -9.46
C GLU A 170 5.28 10.92 -8.76
N LYS A 171 6.23 11.77 -8.38
CA LYS A 171 5.94 13.02 -7.65
C LYS A 171 4.97 13.95 -8.41
N SER A 172 5.03 13.94 -9.73
CA SER A 172 4.16 14.71 -10.62
C SER A 172 2.69 14.32 -10.54
N MET A 173 2.40 13.04 -10.27
CA MET A 173 1.02 12.53 -10.15
C MET A 173 0.24 13.18 -9.01
N GLY A 174 0.93 13.78 -8.03
CA GLY A 174 0.29 14.47 -6.92
C GLY A 174 -0.41 15.79 -7.29
N GLU A 175 -0.14 16.37 -8.44
CA GLU A 175 -0.86 17.56 -8.90
C GLU A 175 -2.25 17.14 -9.39
N LEU A 176 -3.30 17.64 -8.74
CA LEU A 176 -4.68 17.34 -9.12
C LEU A 176 -5.09 18.18 -10.34
N SER A 177 -5.90 17.59 -11.21
CA SER A 177 -6.42 18.24 -12.43
C SER A 177 -7.97 18.19 -12.47
N PRO A 178 -8.65 18.81 -11.50
CA PRO A 178 -10.10 18.72 -11.38
C PRO A 178 -10.85 19.34 -12.55
N GLU A 179 -10.20 20.21 -13.33
CA GLU A 179 -10.72 20.80 -14.56
C GLU A 179 -10.95 19.77 -15.69
N THR A 180 -10.31 18.59 -15.58
CA THR A 180 -10.47 17.45 -16.50
C THR A 180 -11.05 16.20 -15.83
N ASP A 181 -10.99 16.13 -14.52
CA ASP A 181 -11.42 14.98 -13.71
C ASP A 181 -12.83 15.21 -13.15
N SER A 182 -13.60 14.14 -13.01
CA SER A 182 -14.85 14.16 -12.23
C SER A 182 -14.56 14.28 -10.72
N ALA A 183 -15.58 14.61 -9.94
CA ALA A 183 -15.46 14.64 -8.47
C ALA A 183 -15.03 13.28 -7.90
N GLU A 184 -15.55 12.19 -8.45
CA GLU A 184 -15.18 10.83 -8.09
C GLU A 184 -13.70 10.54 -8.36
N VAL A 185 -13.21 10.87 -9.56
CA VAL A 185 -11.79 10.68 -9.93
C VAL A 185 -10.88 11.56 -9.08
N THR A 186 -11.25 12.82 -8.86
CA THR A 186 -10.48 13.74 -8.02
C THR A 186 -10.39 13.23 -6.58
N PHE A 187 -11.50 12.76 -6.02
CA PHE A 187 -11.52 12.17 -4.67
C PHE A 187 -10.63 10.92 -4.58
N ARG A 188 -10.74 9.98 -5.53
CA ARG A 188 -9.88 8.79 -5.57
C ARG A 188 -8.40 9.15 -5.66
N LYS A 189 -8.03 10.16 -6.45
CA LYS A 189 -6.65 10.67 -6.49
C LYS A 189 -6.21 11.25 -5.13
N ILE A 190 -7.11 11.96 -4.43
CA ILE A 190 -6.80 12.46 -3.09
C ILE A 190 -6.50 11.30 -2.15
N VAL A 191 -7.32 10.26 -2.13
CA VAL A 191 -7.11 9.10 -1.26
C VAL A 191 -5.85 8.32 -1.66
N ALA A 192 -5.71 7.96 -2.95
CA ALA A 192 -4.59 7.15 -3.44
C ALA A 192 -3.23 7.81 -3.19
N TYR A 193 -3.16 9.12 -3.30
CA TYR A 193 -1.91 9.87 -3.22
C TYR A 193 -1.55 10.36 -1.81
N GLN A 194 -2.33 10.01 -0.78
CA GLN A 194 -1.94 10.27 0.62
C GLN A 194 -0.55 9.68 0.93
N GLY A 195 0.25 10.42 1.70
CA GLY A 195 1.64 10.07 2.00
C GLY A 195 2.59 10.37 0.84
N PHE A 196 2.45 9.68 -0.27
CA PHE A 196 3.19 9.92 -1.52
C PHE A 196 2.29 9.62 -2.72
N PRO A 197 2.31 10.44 -3.78
CA PRO A 197 3.11 11.67 -4.00
C PRO A 197 2.59 12.93 -3.29
N LYS A 198 1.53 12.85 -2.53
CA LYS A 198 0.77 13.90 -1.84
C LYS A 198 -0.14 14.67 -2.81
N PRO A 199 -1.47 14.58 -2.65
CA PRO A 199 -2.42 15.26 -3.50
C PRO A 199 -2.38 16.77 -3.25
N LYS A 200 -2.20 17.56 -4.31
CA LYS A 200 -2.00 19.00 -4.23
C LYS A 200 -2.99 19.74 -5.12
N TYR A 201 -3.51 20.83 -4.58
CA TYR A 201 -4.33 21.78 -5.31
C TYR A 201 -4.02 23.22 -4.87
N THR A 202 -4.30 24.20 -5.73
CA THR A 202 -4.03 25.61 -5.45
C THR A 202 -5.32 26.35 -5.14
N PHE A 203 -5.45 26.86 -3.91
CA PHE A 203 -6.54 27.74 -3.51
C PHE A 203 -6.03 29.17 -3.34
N PHE A 204 -6.69 30.15 -3.94
CA PHE A 204 -6.33 31.57 -3.80
C PHE A 204 -4.84 31.87 -4.04
N GLY A 205 -4.24 31.17 -5.01
CA GLY A 205 -2.81 31.29 -5.30
C GLY A 205 -1.86 30.55 -4.33
N VAL A 206 -2.40 29.89 -3.31
CA VAL A 206 -1.62 29.13 -2.33
C VAL A 206 -1.69 27.63 -2.65
N LYS A 207 -0.54 27.00 -2.87
CA LYS A 207 -0.44 25.56 -3.09
C LYS A 207 -0.62 24.82 -1.78
N CYS A 208 -1.54 23.86 -1.76
CA CYS A 208 -1.92 23.10 -0.58
C CYS A 208 -1.86 21.61 -0.86
N ILE A 209 -1.42 20.83 0.13
CA ILE A 209 -1.60 19.37 0.18
C ILE A 209 -2.97 19.11 0.79
N ILE A 210 -3.80 18.31 0.12
CA ILE A 210 -5.12 17.93 0.62
C ILE A 210 -4.97 16.70 1.51
N LEU A 211 -5.41 16.78 2.74
CA LEU A 211 -5.25 15.71 3.73
C LEU A 211 -6.53 14.94 3.99
N GLU A 212 -7.66 15.65 4.10
CA GLU A 212 -8.98 15.05 4.30
C GLU A 212 -9.97 15.76 3.38
N ALA A 213 -10.78 14.97 2.69
CA ALA A 213 -11.80 15.46 1.77
C ALA A 213 -12.90 14.40 1.59
N HIS A 214 -14.03 14.82 1.05
CA HIS A 214 -15.11 13.93 0.65
C HIS A 214 -15.84 14.49 -0.58
N ILE A 215 -16.61 13.66 -1.27
CA ILE A 215 -17.46 14.12 -2.37
C ILE A 215 -18.67 14.82 -1.74
N ALA A 216 -18.87 16.10 -2.10
CA ALA A 216 -19.98 16.89 -1.57
C ALA A 216 -21.35 16.30 -1.98
N ARG A 217 -22.25 16.17 -1.03
CA ARG A 217 -23.61 15.68 -1.28
C ARG A 217 -24.46 16.77 -1.93
N SER A 218 -25.51 16.36 -2.63
CA SER A 218 -26.47 17.32 -3.19
C SER A 218 -27.06 18.20 -2.08
N GLY A 219 -26.94 19.53 -2.24
CA GLY A 219 -27.41 20.52 -1.27
C GLY A 219 -26.44 20.78 -0.11
N GLU A 220 -25.28 20.14 -0.07
CA GLU A 220 -24.24 20.43 0.92
C GLU A 220 -23.54 21.75 0.61
N THR A 221 -23.37 22.58 1.63
CA THR A 221 -22.57 23.80 1.54
C THR A 221 -21.19 23.52 2.13
N ALA A 222 -20.25 23.10 1.28
CA ALA A 222 -18.87 22.92 1.69
C ALA A 222 -18.19 24.26 2.02
N VAL A 223 -17.44 24.29 3.11
CA VAL A 223 -16.68 25.49 3.53
C VAL A 223 -15.58 25.81 2.51
N LEU A 224 -14.88 24.79 2.03
CA LEU A 224 -13.89 24.88 0.98
C LEU A 224 -14.08 23.70 0.02
N SER A 225 -14.10 23.95 -1.28
CA SER A 225 -14.33 22.88 -2.25
C SER A 225 -13.44 23.02 -3.49
N ILE A 226 -13.22 21.89 -4.15
CA ILE A 226 -12.58 21.79 -5.45
C ILE A 226 -13.68 21.52 -6.48
N PRO A 227 -13.98 22.46 -7.38
CA PRO A 227 -14.92 22.23 -8.48
C PRO A 227 -14.29 21.29 -9.53
N CYS A 228 -15.09 20.34 -10.01
CA CYS A 228 -14.66 19.30 -10.94
C CYS A 228 -15.37 19.40 -12.30
N ALA A 229 -14.79 18.74 -13.32
CA ALA A 229 -15.22 18.83 -14.71
C ALA A 229 -16.69 18.39 -14.94
N ASP A 230 -17.21 17.48 -14.13
CA ASP A 230 -18.58 16.98 -14.18
C ASP A 230 -19.59 17.89 -13.46
N GLY A 231 -19.17 19.04 -12.94
CA GLY A 231 -19.98 19.93 -12.12
C GLY A 231 -20.10 19.49 -10.66
N GLY A 232 -19.54 18.35 -10.29
CA GLY A 232 -19.43 17.87 -8.91
C GLY A 232 -18.41 18.68 -8.10
N LEU A 233 -18.48 18.55 -6.78
CA LEU A 233 -17.58 19.22 -5.85
C LEU A 233 -16.91 18.20 -4.94
N VAL A 234 -15.62 18.37 -4.70
CA VAL A 234 -14.91 17.68 -3.61
C VAL A 234 -14.73 18.67 -2.46
N ALA A 235 -15.45 18.44 -1.36
CA ALA A 235 -15.32 19.20 -0.14
C ALA A 235 -13.98 18.88 0.53
N VAL A 236 -13.24 19.93 0.95
CA VAL A 236 -11.95 19.80 1.64
C VAL A 236 -12.14 20.10 3.11
N ASP A 237 -11.83 19.13 3.96
CA ASP A 237 -11.97 19.24 5.40
C ASP A 237 -10.66 19.71 6.05
N ARG A 238 -9.53 19.11 5.64
CA ARG A 238 -8.20 19.45 6.17
C ARG A 238 -7.16 19.52 5.05
N LEU A 239 -6.26 20.50 5.18
CA LEU A 239 -5.21 20.75 4.21
C LEU A 239 -3.94 21.27 4.89
N GLN A 240 -2.86 21.23 4.16
CA GLN A 240 -1.58 21.82 4.57
C GLN A 240 -1.07 22.77 3.49
N PRO A 241 -1.14 24.09 3.70
CA PRO A 241 -0.49 25.04 2.82
C PRO A 241 1.01 24.84 2.79
N GLU A 242 1.64 25.09 1.66
CA GLU A 242 3.09 24.90 1.48
C GLU A 242 3.88 25.70 2.52
N GLY A 243 4.81 25.04 3.21
CA GLY A 243 5.63 25.62 4.27
C GLY A 243 4.87 25.95 5.57
N ARG A 244 3.65 25.49 5.74
CA ARG A 244 2.81 25.76 6.92
C ARG A 244 2.38 24.47 7.63
N LYS A 245 1.78 24.66 8.82
CA LYS A 245 1.16 23.53 9.55
C LYS A 245 -0.19 23.15 8.92
N THR A 246 -0.60 21.92 9.17
CA THR A 246 -1.93 21.41 8.85
C THR A 246 -3.00 22.25 9.54
N MET A 247 -4.12 22.51 8.85
CA MET A 247 -5.28 23.23 9.37
C MET A 247 -6.58 22.72 8.74
N ASP A 248 -7.69 23.05 9.35
CA ASP A 248 -9.01 22.82 8.77
C ASP A 248 -9.35 23.89 7.71
N ALA A 249 -10.36 23.59 6.89
CA ALA A 249 -10.80 24.46 5.79
C ALA A 249 -11.24 25.87 6.27
N LYS A 250 -11.90 25.97 7.43
CA LYS A 250 -12.37 27.25 7.97
C LYS A 250 -11.21 28.16 8.39
N SER A 251 -10.23 27.58 9.08
CA SER A 251 -8.99 28.28 9.46
C SER A 251 -8.21 28.77 8.24
N PHE A 252 -8.17 27.94 7.16
CA PHE A 252 -7.54 28.32 5.91
C PHE A 252 -8.24 29.52 5.27
N LEU A 253 -9.57 29.50 5.14
CA LEU A 253 -10.33 30.63 4.57
C LEU A 253 -10.12 31.92 5.34
N ASN A 254 -10.15 31.86 6.67
CA ASN A 254 -9.93 33.05 7.51
C ASN A 254 -8.55 33.68 7.32
N GLY A 255 -7.55 32.88 6.96
CA GLY A 255 -6.18 33.36 6.77
C GLY A 255 -5.81 33.74 5.35
N TYR A 256 -6.45 33.16 4.34
CA TYR A 256 -5.99 33.22 2.94
C TYR A 256 -7.04 33.72 1.93
N ALA A 257 -8.33 33.62 2.22
CA ALA A 257 -9.39 34.18 1.37
C ALA A 257 -9.59 35.68 1.69
N LYS A 258 -8.69 36.51 1.19
CA LYS A 258 -8.80 37.97 1.26
C LYS A 258 -9.12 38.56 -0.09
#